data_433a895e016c3031ec5da97fae5bdbac
#
_entry.id   433a895e016c3031ec5da97fae5bdbac
#
_cell.length_a   1.000
_cell.length_b   1.000
_cell.length_c   1.000
_cell.angle_alpha   90.00
_cell.angle_beta   90.00
_cell.angle_gamma   90.00
#
_symmetry.space_group_name_H-M   'P 1'
#
loop_
_entity.id
_entity.type
_entity.pdbx_description
1 polymer ?
#
loop_
_entity_poly.entity_id
_entity_poly.type
_entity_poly.pdbx_seq_one_letter_code
_entity_poly.pdbx_strand_id
1 'polypeptide(L)'
;MRLGWILVSIFVLVVLVQSKNILTFIGIELGVYFSFQEQDKNSNGSIEIEEWPKGIFTLVDSNRNNLISKNELREFIKEYSREFSWVNEVNEKFSLPTQLKRGTFNSTSMNLPVGYYIYIPDIYFEDPDKRFRTVYYLHGGRPGNEARSVNISNFLQDTFSAVSIDPALYIFVNGGELSHYNSDEKNSFGEDIFINELIPYIDEKYRTIPKRNARGLEGFSEGGRGATRYMFKYPELFGTVAAGGASYMTEKLIQDNNGYEDEPRDEDESIYYVGKGNDAWTLAKIHKDSGKRTPKLLLWSGREDMNFESIEEYSSYLEKFSIEHDFLAIDGIDHNPFLFYEKAGERLIRFHQEN
;
A
#
# COMPACT_ATOMS: atom_id res chain seq x y z
N MET A 1 15.90 48.59 9.57
CA MET A 1 16.73 47.43 9.14
C MET A 1 16.06 46.05 9.29
N ARG A 2 15.30 45.77 10.35
CA ARG A 2 14.68 44.43 10.51
C ARG A 2 13.56 44.06 9.53
N LEU A 3 12.78 45.03 9.04
CA LEU A 3 11.67 44.77 8.12
C LEU A 3 12.16 44.39 6.71
N GLY A 4 13.27 44.93 6.25
CA GLY A 4 13.86 44.61 4.94
C GLY A 4 14.36 43.14 4.85
N TRP A 5 14.93 42.61 5.91
CA TRP A 5 15.42 41.22 5.96
C TRP A 5 14.29 40.21 5.94
N ILE A 6 13.15 40.51 6.60
CA ILE A 6 11.96 39.64 6.61
C ILE A 6 11.37 39.56 5.20
N LEU A 7 11.26 40.70 4.49
CA LEU A 7 10.76 40.72 3.11
C LEU A 7 11.67 39.98 2.13
N VAL A 8 12.99 40.12 2.27
CA VAL A 8 13.96 39.35 1.47
C VAL A 8 13.87 37.85 1.76
N SER A 9 13.76 37.47 3.02
CA SER A 9 13.63 36.06 3.40
C SER A 9 12.34 35.44 2.87
N ILE A 10 11.22 36.17 2.93
CA ILE A 10 9.94 35.71 2.35
C ILE A 10 10.03 35.61 0.82
N PHE A 11 10.64 36.60 0.15
CA PHE A 11 10.83 36.58 -1.29
C PHE A 11 11.70 35.39 -1.75
N VAL A 12 12.83 35.16 -1.07
CA VAL A 12 13.70 33.98 -1.33
C VAL A 12 12.96 32.67 -1.11
N LEU A 13 12.16 32.57 -0.05
CA LEU A 13 11.37 31.37 0.23
C LEU A 13 10.31 31.12 -0.86
N VAL A 14 9.61 32.17 -1.30
CA VAL A 14 8.61 32.10 -2.38
C VAL A 14 9.26 31.70 -3.69
N VAL A 15 10.44 32.25 -4.03
CA VAL A 15 11.19 31.89 -5.24
C VAL A 15 11.67 30.43 -5.19
N LEU A 16 12.14 29.95 -4.04
CA LEU A 16 12.56 28.56 -3.86
C LEU A 16 11.39 27.59 -3.99
N VAL A 17 10.24 27.90 -3.36
CA VAL A 17 9.02 27.09 -3.50
C VAL A 17 8.50 27.08 -4.93
N GLN A 18 8.50 28.24 -5.60
CA GLN A 18 8.09 28.29 -7.01
C GLN A 18 9.07 27.55 -7.93
N SER A 19 10.38 27.63 -7.69
CA SER A 19 11.37 26.90 -8.48
C SER A 19 11.21 25.37 -8.30
N LYS A 20 10.93 24.89 -7.09
CA LYS A 20 10.68 23.48 -6.83
C LYS A 20 9.41 23.01 -7.56
N ASN A 21 8.33 23.76 -7.49
CA ASN A 21 7.09 23.44 -8.20
C ASN A 21 7.28 23.44 -9.73
N ILE A 22 8.08 24.38 -10.27
CA ILE A 22 8.41 24.41 -11.69
C ILE A 22 9.24 23.21 -12.09
N LEU A 23 10.24 22.81 -11.30
CA LEU A 23 11.07 21.64 -11.58
C LEU A 23 10.25 20.35 -11.54
N THR A 24 9.35 20.19 -10.56
CA THR A 24 8.43 19.07 -10.48
C THR A 24 7.50 19.04 -11.70
N PHE A 25 6.94 20.19 -12.09
CA PHE A 25 6.10 20.29 -13.29
C PHE A 25 6.87 19.89 -14.55
N ILE A 26 8.08 20.42 -14.74
CA ILE A 26 8.94 20.06 -15.88
C ILE A 26 9.26 18.58 -15.87
N GLY A 27 9.56 17.99 -14.71
CA GLY A 27 9.83 16.56 -14.56
C GLY A 27 8.63 15.70 -14.98
N ILE A 28 7.42 16.06 -14.57
CA ILE A 28 6.19 15.39 -14.97
C ILE A 28 5.98 15.47 -16.49
N GLU A 29 6.09 16.66 -17.08
CA GLU A 29 5.91 16.85 -18.54
C GLU A 29 6.97 16.10 -19.35
N LEU A 30 8.22 16.05 -18.88
CA LEU A 30 9.27 15.24 -19.50
C LEU A 30 8.95 13.75 -19.39
N GLY A 31 8.48 13.30 -18.23
CA GLY A 31 8.05 11.91 -18.04
C GLY A 31 6.94 11.51 -19.03
N VAL A 32 5.91 12.34 -19.16
CA VAL A 32 4.84 12.14 -20.15
C VAL A 32 5.41 12.10 -21.57
N TYR A 33 6.27 13.09 -21.92
CA TYR A 33 6.87 13.18 -23.26
C TYR A 33 7.67 11.93 -23.60
N PHE A 34 8.59 11.50 -22.73
CA PHE A 34 9.44 10.34 -23.00
C PHE A 34 8.62 9.02 -23.04
N SER A 35 7.65 8.86 -22.15
CA SER A 35 6.78 7.68 -22.17
C SER A 35 6.00 7.59 -23.49
N PHE A 36 5.47 8.70 -24.00
CA PHE A 36 4.80 8.70 -25.30
C PHE A 36 5.76 8.46 -26.47
N GLN A 37 7.00 9.00 -26.43
CA GLN A 37 8.01 8.73 -27.45
C GLN A 37 8.40 7.25 -27.50
N GLU A 38 8.37 6.58 -26.37
CA GLU A 38 8.77 5.17 -26.25
C GLU A 38 7.61 4.20 -26.55
N GLN A 39 6.40 4.52 -26.07
CA GLN A 39 5.28 3.58 -26.05
C GLN A 39 4.26 3.82 -27.17
N ASP A 40 3.98 5.06 -27.59
CA ASP A 40 3.08 5.38 -28.72
C ASP A 40 3.79 5.06 -30.04
N LYS A 41 3.89 3.76 -30.37
CA LYS A 41 4.66 3.24 -31.51
C LYS A 41 4.04 3.59 -32.84
N ASN A 42 2.73 3.69 -32.90
CA ASN A 42 1.98 4.04 -34.11
C ASN A 42 1.81 5.57 -34.28
N SER A 43 2.24 6.38 -33.28
CA SER A 43 2.22 7.84 -33.28
C SER A 43 0.81 8.42 -33.47
N ASN A 44 -0.21 7.78 -32.94
CA ASN A 44 -1.60 8.26 -33.00
C ASN A 44 -1.98 9.21 -31.86
N GLY A 45 -1.08 9.42 -30.90
CA GLY A 45 -1.25 10.36 -29.77
C GLY A 45 -1.96 9.75 -28.55
N SER A 46 -2.16 8.42 -28.55
CA SER A 46 -2.63 7.62 -27.44
C SER A 46 -1.76 6.37 -27.32
N ILE A 47 -1.74 5.71 -26.17
CA ILE A 47 -1.03 4.45 -25.98
C ILE A 47 -2.08 3.35 -25.80
N GLU A 48 -2.10 2.38 -26.70
CA GLU A 48 -2.95 1.19 -26.60
C GLU A 48 -2.32 0.13 -25.67
N ILE A 49 -3.14 -0.84 -25.24
CA ILE A 49 -2.69 -1.90 -24.33
C ILE A 49 -1.55 -2.74 -24.92
N GLU A 50 -1.55 -2.93 -26.24
CA GLU A 50 -0.52 -3.69 -26.97
C GLU A 50 0.82 -2.94 -27.03
N GLU A 51 0.80 -1.63 -26.86
CA GLU A 51 1.97 -0.75 -26.85
C GLU A 51 2.56 -0.55 -25.46
N TRP A 52 1.78 -0.82 -24.41
CA TRP A 52 2.19 -0.65 -23.02
C TRP A 52 2.92 -1.89 -22.48
N PRO A 53 4.06 -1.72 -21.79
CA PRO A 53 4.67 -2.85 -21.09
C PRO A 53 3.70 -3.40 -20.03
N LYS A 54 3.68 -4.72 -19.87
CA LYS A 54 2.80 -5.40 -18.91
C LYS A 54 2.83 -4.75 -17.53
N GLY A 55 1.68 -4.62 -16.90
CA GLY A 55 1.64 -4.40 -15.47
C GLY A 55 0.58 -3.43 -14.94
N ILE A 56 0.55 -2.17 -15.36
CA ILE A 56 -0.27 -1.13 -14.73
C ILE A 56 -1.20 -0.39 -15.70
N PHE A 57 -1.43 -0.92 -16.90
CA PHE A 57 -2.22 -0.24 -17.93
C PHE A 57 -3.58 0.22 -17.41
N THR A 58 -4.35 -0.70 -16.79
CA THR A 58 -5.71 -0.40 -16.31
C THR A 58 -5.73 0.55 -15.11
N LEU A 59 -4.60 0.73 -14.42
CA LEU A 59 -4.46 1.70 -13.35
C LEU A 59 -4.22 3.11 -13.90
N VAL A 60 -3.55 3.24 -15.06
CA VAL A 60 -3.29 4.51 -15.75
C VAL A 60 -4.49 4.93 -16.61
N ASP A 61 -5.10 4.00 -17.35
CA ASP A 61 -6.33 4.19 -18.12
C ASP A 61 -7.52 4.39 -17.17
N SER A 62 -7.63 5.59 -16.61
CA SER A 62 -8.58 5.90 -15.55
C SER A 62 -10.03 5.97 -16.00
N ASN A 63 -10.27 6.20 -17.30
CA ASN A 63 -11.59 6.25 -17.90
C ASN A 63 -12.03 4.94 -18.55
N ARG A 64 -11.12 3.92 -18.56
CA ARG A 64 -11.37 2.55 -19.05
C ARG A 64 -11.81 2.47 -20.51
N ASN A 65 -11.24 3.32 -21.36
CA ASN A 65 -11.49 3.33 -22.80
C ASN A 65 -10.47 2.50 -23.61
N ASN A 66 -9.56 1.80 -22.93
CA ASN A 66 -8.43 1.03 -23.47
C ASN A 66 -7.38 1.87 -24.21
N LEU A 67 -7.32 3.17 -23.89
CA LEU A 67 -6.34 4.11 -24.42
C LEU A 67 -5.79 4.97 -23.29
N ILE A 68 -4.47 5.04 -23.12
CA ILE A 68 -3.86 6.00 -22.21
C ILE A 68 -3.63 7.29 -22.96
N SER A 69 -4.29 8.35 -22.51
CA SER A 69 -4.06 9.71 -22.96
C SER A 69 -2.89 10.37 -22.21
N LYS A 70 -2.31 11.42 -22.81
CA LYS A 70 -1.28 12.23 -22.11
C LYS A 70 -1.78 12.81 -20.79
N ASN A 71 -3.08 13.10 -20.68
CA ASN A 71 -3.65 13.63 -19.45
C ASN A 71 -3.73 12.56 -18.34
N GLU A 72 -4.14 11.36 -18.67
CA GLU A 72 -4.18 10.24 -17.72
C GLU A 72 -2.78 9.90 -17.22
N LEU A 73 -1.81 9.80 -18.12
CA LEU A 73 -0.42 9.55 -17.75
C LEU A 73 0.15 10.68 -16.88
N ARG A 74 -0.18 11.95 -17.20
CA ARG A 74 0.23 13.11 -16.39
C ARG A 74 -0.33 13.05 -14.97
N GLU A 75 -1.62 12.77 -14.82
CA GLU A 75 -2.26 12.67 -13.50
C GLU A 75 -1.69 11.48 -12.71
N PHE A 76 -1.41 10.37 -13.38
CA PHE A 76 -0.77 9.21 -12.77
C PHE A 76 0.65 9.55 -12.27
N ILE A 77 1.52 10.10 -13.14
CA ILE A 77 2.89 10.49 -12.75
C ILE A 77 2.85 11.49 -11.60
N LYS A 78 1.95 12.47 -11.65
CA LYS A 78 1.79 13.48 -10.59
C LYS A 78 1.42 12.86 -9.25
N GLU A 79 0.53 11.88 -9.23
CA GLU A 79 0.16 11.16 -8.01
C GLU A 79 1.34 10.38 -7.43
N TYR A 80 2.10 9.71 -8.27
CA TYR A 80 3.26 8.90 -7.86
C TYR A 80 4.54 9.72 -7.59
N SER A 81 4.59 10.99 -8.01
CA SER A 81 5.71 11.91 -7.75
C SER A 81 5.53 12.79 -6.52
N ARG A 82 4.48 12.55 -5.71
CA ARG A 82 4.25 13.31 -4.48
C ARG A 82 5.37 13.08 -3.47
N GLU A 83 5.81 14.15 -2.83
CA GLU A 83 6.70 14.02 -1.69
C GLU A 83 6.02 13.24 -0.56
N PHE A 84 6.83 12.47 0.15
CA PHE A 84 6.35 11.74 1.33
C PHE A 84 5.86 12.71 2.42
N SER A 85 4.75 12.37 3.05
CA SER A 85 4.23 13.02 4.23
C SER A 85 3.63 11.98 5.19
N TRP A 86 3.77 12.23 6.49
CA TRP A 86 3.14 11.41 7.51
C TRP A 86 1.63 11.67 7.66
N VAL A 87 1.10 12.74 7.08
CA VAL A 87 -0.34 13.06 7.10
C VAL A 87 -0.77 13.52 5.72
N ASN A 88 -1.66 12.77 5.08
CA ASN A 88 -2.07 13.02 3.71
C ASN A 88 -3.58 13.23 3.59
N GLU A 89 -3.98 13.94 2.54
CA GLU A 89 -5.38 14.13 2.16
C GLU A 89 -5.68 13.39 0.86
N VAL A 90 -6.87 12.83 0.80
CA VAL A 90 -7.38 12.22 -0.42
C VAL A 90 -7.60 13.31 -1.47
N ASN A 91 -7.36 12.96 -2.72
CA ASN A 91 -7.69 13.85 -3.83
C ASN A 91 -9.22 14.07 -3.89
N GLU A 92 -9.64 15.33 -3.89
CA GLU A 92 -11.07 15.72 -3.91
C GLU A 92 -11.85 15.20 -5.13
N LYS A 93 -11.17 14.74 -6.17
CA LYS A 93 -11.78 14.11 -7.35
C LYS A 93 -12.44 12.75 -7.03
N PHE A 94 -12.03 12.09 -5.94
CA PHE A 94 -12.59 10.79 -5.56
C PHE A 94 -13.92 10.96 -4.83
N SER A 95 -14.94 10.27 -5.34
CA SER A 95 -16.19 10.09 -4.60
C SER A 95 -16.01 8.96 -3.60
N LEU A 96 -15.96 9.28 -2.32
CA LEU A 96 -15.73 8.31 -1.24
C LEU A 96 -16.96 8.23 -0.33
N PRO A 97 -17.22 7.07 0.29
CA PRO A 97 -18.36 6.91 1.17
C PRO A 97 -18.21 7.78 2.42
N THR A 98 -19.34 8.24 2.95
CA THR A 98 -19.38 9.06 4.18
C THR A 98 -18.91 8.29 5.42
N GLN A 99 -18.86 6.98 5.36
CA GLN A 99 -18.33 6.07 6.38
C GLN A 99 -16.82 6.12 6.49
N LEU A 100 -16.09 6.59 5.45
CA LEU A 100 -14.66 6.81 5.53
C LEU A 100 -14.35 8.09 6.31
N LYS A 101 -13.51 7.97 7.33
CA LYS A 101 -13.08 9.08 8.17
C LYS A 101 -11.56 9.18 8.18
N ARG A 102 -11.04 10.40 8.21
CA ARG A 102 -9.63 10.68 8.43
C ARG A 102 -9.36 10.85 9.92
N GLY A 103 -8.23 10.32 10.39
CA GLY A 103 -7.74 10.53 11.74
C GLY A 103 -6.25 10.80 11.75
N THR A 104 -5.76 11.34 12.85
CA THR A 104 -4.35 11.48 13.17
C THR A 104 -4.10 11.05 14.61
N PHE A 105 -2.90 10.59 14.89
CA PHE A 105 -2.40 10.38 16.26
C PHE A 105 -0.96 10.89 16.33
N ASN A 106 -0.49 11.18 17.54
CA ASN A 106 0.90 11.59 17.74
C ASN A 106 1.77 10.35 17.94
N SER A 107 2.68 10.11 17.01
CA SER A 107 3.68 9.07 17.15
C SER A 107 4.70 9.47 18.22
N THR A 108 4.97 8.55 19.13
CA THR A 108 6.00 8.72 20.17
C THR A 108 7.40 8.44 19.63
N SER A 109 7.54 7.47 18.72
CA SER A 109 8.82 7.14 18.09
C SER A 109 9.31 8.24 17.15
N MET A 110 8.41 8.93 16.45
CA MET A 110 8.76 9.99 15.50
C MET A 110 8.56 11.41 16.05
N ASN A 111 7.86 11.56 17.19
CA ASN A 111 7.47 12.85 17.78
C ASN A 111 6.77 13.80 16.78
N LEU A 112 5.85 13.25 15.98
CA LEU A 112 5.08 13.99 14.97
C LEU A 112 3.69 13.34 14.78
N PRO A 113 2.72 14.07 14.20
CA PRO A 113 1.43 13.49 13.83
C PRO A 113 1.55 12.52 12.66
N VAL A 114 0.86 11.38 12.77
CA VAL A 114 0.72 10.36 11.71
C VAL A 114 -0.73 10.20 11.33
N GLY A 115 -1.00 10.20 10.03
CA GLY A 115 -2.33 10.04 9.45
C GLY A 115 -2.75 8.58 9.32
N TYR A 116 -4.05 8.36 9.38
CA TYR A 116 -4.72 7.14 8.96
C TYR A 116 -6.10 7.48 8.43
N TYR A 117 -6.65 6.61 7.58
CA TYR A 117 -8.08 6.60 7.28
C TYR A 117 -8.73 5.38 7.92
N ILE A 118 -10.00 5.51 8.27
CA ILE A 118 -10.80 4.42 8.82
C ILE A 118 -12.18 4.41 8.19
N TYR A 119 -12.57 3.26 7.65
CA TYR A 119 -13.95 2.98 7.27
C TYR A 119 -14.70 2.47 8.50
N ILE A 120 -15.81 3.13 8.85
CA ILE A 120 -16.65 2.82 9.99
C ILE A 120 -18.06 2.51 9.47
N PRO A 121 -18.53 1.25 9.50
CA PRO A 121 -19.84 0.88 8.99
C PRO A 121 -20.97 1.51 9.81
N ASP A 122 -22.15 1.74 9.19
CA ASP A 122 -23.27 2.45 9.81
C ASP A 122 -23.74 1.78 11.12
N ILE A 123 -23.76 0.46 11.17
CA ILE A 123 -24.10 -0.32 12.37
C ILE A 123 -23.22 0.05 13.59
N TYR A 124 -22.06 0.64 13.38
CA TYR A 124 -21.23 1.14 14.47
C TYR A 124 -21.95 2.25 15.27
N PHE A 125 -22.76 3.07 14.61
CA PHE A 125 -23.51 4.16 15.26
C PHE A 125 -24.89 3.73 15.74
N GLU A 126 -25.45 2.68 15.16
CA GLU A 126 -26.77 2.13 15.50
C GLU A 126 -26.74 1.23 16.73
N ASP A 127 -25.66 0.46 16.91
CA ASP A 127 -25.47 -0.47 18.04
C ASP A 127 -24.23 -0.06 18.86
N PRO A 128 -24.40 0.69 19.97
CA PRO A 128 -23.31 1.18 20.79
C PRO A 128 -22.57 0.10 21.57
N ASP A 129 -23.16 -1.08 21.75
CA ASP A 129 -22.56 -2.20 22.49
C ASP A 129 -21.75 -3.15 21.59
N LYS A 130 -22.00 -3.10 20.29
CA LYS A 130 -21.28 -3.95 19.32
C LYS A 130 -19.82 -3.58 19.24
N ARG A 131 -18.95 -4.60 19.28
CA ARG A 131 -17.51 -4.50 18.96
C ARG A 131 -17.23 -5.16 17.63
N PHE A 132 -16.21 -4.65 16.95
CA PHE A 132 -15.95 -4.95 15.54
C PHE A 132 -14.60 -5.62 15.34
N ARG A 133 -14.53 -6.54 14.39
CA ARG A 133 -13.28 -6.98 13.79
C ARG A 133 -12.58 -5.79 13.16
N THR A 134 -11.26 -5.86 13.04
CA THR A 134 -10.45 -4.85 12.35
C THR A 134 -9.68 -5.48 11.22
N VAL A 135 -9.56 -4.76 10.10
CA VAL A 135 -8.64 -5.10 9.01
C VAL A 135 -7.76 -3.87 8.76
N TYR A 136 -6.46 -4.06 8.84
CA TYR A 136 -5.50 -3.02 8.51
C TYR A 136 -5.06 -3.20 7.07
N TYR A 137 -5.15 -2.15 6.26
CA TYR A 137 -4.79 -2.18 4.85
C TYR A 137 -3.50 -1.42 4.61
N LEU A 138 -2.48 -2.12 4.11
CA LEU A 138 -1.18 -1.58 3.77
C LEU A 138 -1.15 -1.16 2.31
N HIS A 139 -0.79 0.10 2.06
CA HIS A 139 -0.71 0.66 0.71
C HIS A 139 0.43 0.07 -0.11
N GLY A 140 0.30 0.10 -1.43
CA GLY A 140 1.40 -0.18 -2.37
C GLY A 140 2.17 1.09 -2.77
N GLY A 141 3.29 0.88 -3.45
CA GLY A 141 4.15 1.93 -3.99
C GLY A 141 4.97 2.68 -2.95
N ARG A 142 6.01 3.37 -3.43
CA ARG A 142 6.95 4.15 -2.63
C ARG A 142 7.21 5.52 -3.27
N PRO A 143 7.15 6.60 -2.49
CA PRO A 143 6.54 6.65 -1.18
C PRO A 143 5.04 6.47 -1.27
N GLY A 144 4.48 5.61 -0.41
CA GLY A 144 3.04 5.44 -0.29
C GLY A 144 2.51 6.11 0.96
N ASN A 145 1.20 6.17 1.11
CA ASN A 145 0.57 6.79 2.26
C ASN A 145 -0.84 6.24 2.51
N GLU A 146 -1.44 6.64 3.63
CA GLU A 146 -2.76 6.20 4.08
C GLU A 146 -3.91 6.55 3.12
N ALA A 147 -3.73 7.56 2.25
CA ALA A 147 -4.76 7.99 1.31
C ALA A 147 -4.79 7.16 0.00
N ARG A 148 -3.72 6.41 -0.30
CA ARG A 148 -3.53 5.77 -1.61
C ARG A 148 -4.55 4.69 -1.94
N SER A 149 -5.00 3.93 -0.93
CA SER A 149 -5.87 2.77 -1.14
C SER A 149 -7.31 2.99 -0.67
N VAL A 150 -7.67 4.21 -0.27
CA VAL A 150 -8.98 4.49 0.34
C VAL A 150 -10.18 4.27 -0.59
N ASN A 151 -9.98 4.25 -1.91
CA ASN A 151 -11.04 3.92 -2.87
C ASN A 151 -11.61 2.51 -2.67
N ILE A 152 -10.88 1.61 -2.02
CA ILE A 152 -11.39 0.30 -1.58
C ILE A 152 -12.61 0.46 -0.66
N SER A 153 -12.73 1.57 0.06
CA SER A 153 -13.88 1.84 0.93
C SER A 153 -15.23 1.85 0.20
N ASN A 154 -15.26 2.14 -1.11
CA ASN A 154 -16.47 2.03 -1.92
C ASN A 154 -16.94 0.56 -2.01
N PHE A 155 -16.01 -0.36 -2.26
CA PHE A 155 -16.31 -1.80 -2.31
C PHE A 155 -16.73 -2.34 -0.94
N LEU A 156 -16.14 -1.84 0.15
CA LEU A 156 -16.55 -2.19 1.50
C LEU A 156 -18.00 -1.76 1.75
N GLN A 157 -18.36 -0.53 1.38
CA GLN A 157 -19.70 0.00 1.52
C GLN A 157 -20.72 -0.82 0.73
N ASP A 158 -20.42 -1.11 -0.54
CA ASP A 158 -21.30 -1.88 -1.42
C ASP A 158 -21.47 -3.31 -0.89
N THR A 159 -20.39 -3.96 -0.50
CA THR A 159 -20.41 -5.35 -0.01
C THR A 159 -21.15 -5.46 1.32
N PHE A 160 -20.87 -4.61 2.30
CA PHE A 160 -21.56 -4.66 3.60
C PHE A 160 -23.04 -4.27 3.51
N SER A 161 -23.44 -3.51 2.48
CA SER A 161 -24.84 -3.16 2.23
C SER A 161 -25.60 -4.25 1.49
N ALA A 162 -24.94 -4.99 0.60
CA ALA A 162 -25.58 -5.94 -0.31
C ALA A 162 -25.57 -7.39 0.21
N VAL A 163 -24.60 -7.76 1.05
CA VAL A 163 -24.35 -9.15 1.43
C VAL A 163 -24.38 -9.32 2.94
N SER A 164 -24.90 -10.46 3.40
CA SER A 164 -24.89 -10.83 4.82
C SER A 164 -23.46 -11.19 5.28
N ILE A 165 -22.64 -10.18 5.47
CA ILE A 165 -21.29 -10.25 6.02
C ILE A 165 -21.27 -9.37 7.27
N ASP A 166 -20.66 -9.85 8.36
CA ASP A 166 -20.52 -9.05 9.58
C ASP A 166 -19.55 -7.89 9.32
N PRO A 167 -19.99 -6.62 9.39
CA PRO A 167 -19.14 -5.50 9.02
C PRO A 167 -17.91 -5.36 9.94
N ALA A 168 -16.79 -4.93 9.37
CA ALA A 168 -15.53 -4.70 10.07
C ALA A 168 -15.09 -3.23 9.93
N LEU A 169 -14.25 -2.77 10.84
CA LEU A 169 -13.49 -1.53 10.69
C LEU A 169 -12.30 -1.80 9.77
N TYR A 170 -12.12 -0.98 8.73
CA TYR A 170 -10.94 -1.04 7.87
C TYR A 170 -10.08 0.18 8.09
N ILE A 171 -8.81 -0.03 8.41
CA ILE A 171 -7.85 1.02 8.74
C ILE A 171 -6.80 1.07 7.63
N PHE A 172 -6.72 2.21 6.91
CA PHE A 172 -5.71 2.46 5.88
C PHE A 172 -4.51 3.12 6.55
N VAL A 173 -3.36 2.47 6.43
CA VAL A 173 -2.15 2.75 7.21
C VAL A 173 -1.18 3.61 6.40
N ASN A 174 -0.53 4.59 7.04
CA ASN A 174 0.66 5.23 6.52
C ASN A 174 1.87 4.35 6.88
N GLY A 175 2.53 3.80 5.87
CA GLY A 175 3.64 2.85 6.04
C GLY A 175 5.02 3.50 6.16
N GLY A 176 5.09 4.83 6.20
CA GLY A 176 6.37 5.55 6.22
C GLY A 176 7.01 5.69 4.84
N GLU A 177 8.14 6.39 4.78
CA GLU A 177 8.85 6.70 3.53
C GLU A 177 9.31 5.43 2.80
N LEU A 178 9.70 4.40 3.55
CA LEU A 178 10.12 3.10 2.99
C LEU A 178 9.01 2.04 2.98
N SER A 179 7.75 2.46 2.94
CA SER A 179 6.59 1.57 2.76
C SER A 179 6.67 0.29 3.59
N HIS A 180 6.34 0.43 4.88
CA HIS A 180 6.23 -0.68 5.84
C HIS A 180 7.55 -1.26 6.35
N TYR A 181 8.67 -0.54 6.20
CA TYR A 181 9.93 -0.84 6.85
C TYR A 181 10.32 0.27 7.83
N ASN A 182 11.19 -0.09 8.77
CA ASN A 182 11.97 0.90 9.53
C ASN A 182 13.26 1.23 8.79
N SER A 183 13.68 2.49 8.86
CA SER A 183 14.98 2.95 8.36
C SER A 183 15.53 4.06 9.23
N ASP A 184 16.67 3.80 9.85
CA ASP A 184 17.42 4.81 10.59
C ASP A 184 17.97 5.90 9.66
N GLU A 185 18.44 5.49 8.47
CA GLU A 185 18.99 6.41 7.47
C GLU A 185 17.97 7.46 7.02
N LYS A 186 16.71 7.03 6.83
CA LYS A 186 15.60 7.91 6.42
C LYS A 186 14.87 8.53 7.61
N ASN A 187 15.26 8.17 8.85
CA ASN A 187 14.50 8.52 10.05
C ASN A 187 12.99 8.25 9.85
N SER A 188 12.66 7.05 9.41
CA SER A 188 11.31 6.63 9.04
C SER A 188 11.01 5.26 9.64
N PHE A 189 10.14 5.21 10.65
CA PHE A 189 9.84 4.01 11.44
C PHE A 189 8.43 3.49 11.17
N GLY A 190 8.10 3.24 9.89
CA GLY A 190 6.77 2.81 9.46
C GLY A 190 6.28 1.52 10.11
N GLU A 191 7.17 0.55 10.32
CA GLU A 191 6.85 -0.71 11.00
C GLU A 191 6.52 -0.47 12.47
N ASP A 192 7.37 0.24 13.21
CA ASP A 192 7.17 0.49 14.65
C ASP A 192 5.91 1.33 14.90
N ILE A 193 5.69 2.36 14.09
CA ILE A 193 4.48 3.17 14.15
C ILE A 193 3.23 2.31 13.98
N PHE A 194 3.23 1.42 12.99
CA PHE A 194 2.07 0.57 12.74
C PHE A 194 1.85 -0.44 13.86
N ILE A 195 2.88 -1.20 14.21
CA ILE A 195 2.76 -2.34 15.14
C ILE A 195 2.62 -1.86 16.58
N ASN A 196 3.47 -0.93 17.01
CA ASN A 196 3.61 -0.58 18.43
C ASN A 196 2.74 0.62 18.84
N GLU A 197 2.28 1.43 17.88
CA GLU A 197 1.55 2.67 18.19
C GLU A 197 0.13 2.69 17.58
N LEU A 198 -0.03 2.50 16.25
CA LEU A 198 -1.33 2.61 15.61
C LEU A 198 -2.30 1.49 16.04
N ILE A 199 -1.86 0.23 16.08
CA ILE A 199 -2.73 -0.88 16.51
C ILE A 199 -3.27 -0.63 17.93
N PRO A 200 -2.45 -0.37 18.95
CA PRO A 200 -2.95 -0.04 20.30
C PRO A 200 -3.85 1.19 20.33
N TYR A 201 -3.49 2.25 19.59
CA TYR A 201 -4.28 3.48 19.53
C TYR A 201 -5.68 3.23 18.94
N ILE A 202 -5.81 2.42 17.89
CA ILE A 202 -7.10 2.07 17.29
C ILE A 202 -7.94 1.23 18.26
N ASP A 203 -7.32 0.28 18.95
CA ASP A 203 -8.00 -0.57 19.93
C ASP A 203 -8.50 0.23 21.16
N GLU A 204 -7.79 1.30 21.55
CA GLU A 204 -8.22 2.21 22.61
C GLU A 204 -9.34 3.15 22.16
N LYS A 205 -9.22 3.71 20.95
CA LYS A 205 -10.11 4.77 20.46
C LYS A 205 -11.45 4.24 19.90
N TYR A 206 -11.46 3.05 19.34
CA TYR A 206 -12.64 2.49 18.67
C TYR A 206 -13.10 1.19 19.31
N ARG A 207 -14.36 0.85 19.11
CA ARG A 207 -14.95 -0.42 19.61
C ARG A 207 -14.49 -1.62 18.81
N THR A 208 -13.22 -1.93 18.89
CA THR A 208 -12.59 -3.09 18.28
C THR A 208 -12.75 -4.34 19.16
N ILE A 209 -12.53 -5.51 18.57
CA ILE A 209 -12.26 -6.75 19.29
C ILE A 209 -10.73 -6.93 19.30
N PRO A 210 -10.02 -6.54 20.39
CA PRO A 210 -8.56 -6.48 20.42
C PRO A 210 -7.94 -7.87 20.60
N LYS A 211 -8.27 -8.79 19.70
CA LYS A 211 -7.82 -10.18 19.74
C LYS A 211 -7.27 -10.57 18.36
N ARG A 212 -6.25 -11.43 18.38
CA ARG A 212 -5.62 -11.98 17.19
C ARG A 212 -6.63 -12.46 16.13
N ASN A 213 -7.60 -13.29 16.55
CA ASN A 213 -8.58 -13.89 15.64
C ASN A 213 -9.64 -12.93 15.11
N ALA A 214 -9.66 -11.69 15.58
CA ALA A 214 -10.53 -10.62 15.09
C ALA A 214 -9.75 -9.51 14.41
N ARG A 215 -8.43 -9.66 14.22
CA ARG A 215 -7.57 -8.69 13.54
C ARG A 215 -7.03 -9.29 12.25
N GLY A 216 -7.44 -8.72 11.13
CA GLY A 216 -6.94 -9.01 9.80
C GLY A 216 -5.86 -8.02 9.37
N LEU A 217 -5.01 -8.45 8.46
CA LEU A 217 -4.03 -7.63 7.78
C LEU A 217 -4.16 -7.86 6.28
N GLU A 218 -4.21 -6.81 5.52
CA GLU A 218 -4.29 -6.86 4.07
C GLU A 218 -3.34 -5.85 3.45
N GLY A 219 -2.90 -6.10 2.23
CA GLY A 219 -2.08 -5.15 1.50
C GLY A 219 -1.90 -5.54 0.05
N PHE A 220 -1.50 -4.56 -0.76
CA PHE A 220 -1.25 -4.76 -2.18
C PHE A 220 0.14 -4.27 -2.57
N SER A 221 0.80 -4.96 -3.51
CA SER A 221 2.13 -4.60 -4.00
C SER A 221 3.16 -4.57 -2.85
N GLU A 222 3.80 -3.45 -2.58
CA GLU A 222 4.66 -3.28 -1.40
C GLU A 222 3.90 -3.52 -0.09
N GLY A 223 2.61 -3.18 -0.02
CA GLY A 223 1.75 -3.51 1.11
C GLY A 223 1.51 -5.01 1.26
N GLY A 224 1.42 -5.75 0.15
CA GLY A 224 1.29 -7.21 0.16
C GLY A 224 2.54 -7.90 0.72
N ARG A 225 3.74 -7.49 0.29
CA ARG A 225 4.98 -8.00 0.87
C ARG A 225 5.14 -7.58 2.34
N GLY A 226 4.74 -6.35 2.69
CA GLY A 226 4.70 -5.87 4.07
C GLY A 226 3.77 -6.70 4.95
N ALA A 227 2.57 -7.02 4.46
CA ALA A 227 1.61 -7.86 5.16
C ALA A 227 2.16 -9.27 5.42
N THR A 228 2.82 -9.86 4.45
CA THR A 228 3.47 -11.18 4.59
C THR A 228 4.61 -11.16 5.61
N ARG A 229 5.47 -10.12 5.56
CA ARG A 229 6.54 -9.95 6.54
C ARG A 229 5.98 -9.82 7.96
N TYR A 230 5.00 -8.96 8.16
CA TYR A 230 4.38 -8.75 9.47
C TYR A 230 3.69 -10.01 9.99
N MET A 231 3.08 -10.81 9.10
CA MET A 231 2.49 -12.09 9.46
C MET A 231 3.49 -13.01 10.14
N PHE A 232 4.69 -13.14 9.59
CA PHE A 232 5.72 -14.03 10.13
C PHE A 232 6.47 -13.43 11.30
N LYS A 233 6.64 -12.12 11.33
CA LYS A 233 7.36 -11.41 12.39
C LYS A 233 6.51 -11.26 13.66
N TYR A 234 5.19 -11.02 13.50
CA TYR A 234 4.22 -10.77 14.57
C TYR A 234 3.00 -11.70 14.47
N PRO A 235 3.18 -13.03 14.45
CA PRO A 235 2.09 -13.98 14.22
C PRO A 235 1.02 -13.99 15.33
N GLU A 236 1.33 -13.41 16.48
CA GLU A 236 0.40 -13.25 17.60
C GLU A 236 -0.58 -12.09 17.41
N LEU A 237 -0.33 -11.17 16.47
CA LEU A 237 -1.18 -9.98 16.29
C LEU A 237 -2.34 -10.23 15.31
N PHE A 238 -2.14 -11.08 14.29
CA PHE A 238 -3.09 -11.23 13.18
C PHE A 238 -3.64 -12.65 13.09
N GLY A 239 -4.96 -12.76 12.84
CA GLY A 239 -5.63 -14.05 12.59
C GLY A 239 -5.63 -14.44 11.11
N THR A 240 -5.81 -13.44 10.24
CA THR A 240 -5.87 -13.58 8.79
C THR A 240 -4.97 -12.56 8.12
N VAL A 241 -4.31 -12.94 7.04
CA VAL A 241 -3.46 -12.07 6.23
C VAL A 241 -3.76 -12.30 4.75
N ALA A 242 -4.12 -11.24 4.02
CA ALA A 242 -4.35 -11.27 2.59
C ALA A 242 -3.29 -10.41 1.89
N ALA A 243 -2.39 -11.04 1.13
CA ALA A 243 -1.26 -10.38 0.47
C ALA A 243 -1.44 -10.41 -1.05
N GLY A 244 -1.73 -9.24 -1.63
CA GLY A 244 -2.05 -9.09 -3.04
C GLY A 244 -0.94 -8.45 -3.86
N GLY A 245 -0.75 -8.91 -5.11
CA GLY A 245 0.15 -8.32 -6.08
C GLY A 245 1.58 -8.11 -5.57
N ALA A 246 2.01 -8.88 -4.59
CA ALA A 246 3.23 -8.65 -3.84
C ALA A 246 4.50 -8.89 -4.68
N SER A 247 5.45 -7.96 -4.64
CA SER A 247 6.75 -8.11 -5.31
C SER A 247 7.69 -8.98 -4.50
N TYR A 248 7.52 -10.30 -4.55
CA TYR A 248 8.42 -11.23 -3.86
C TYR A 248 9.79 -11.35 -4.53
N MET A 249 9.93 -10.92 -5.80
CA MET A 249 11.23 -10.76 -6.44
C MET A 249 12.07 -9.72 -5.68
N THR A 250 11.51 -8.58 -5.31
CA THR A 250 12.20 -7.58 -4.48
C THR A 250 12.60 -8.15 -3.12
N GLU A 251 11.70 -8.91 -2.47
CA GLU A 251 12.03 -9.60 -1.21
C GLU A 251 13.18 -10.61 -1.39
N LYS A 252 13.27 -11.25 -2.55
CA LYS A 252 14.38 -12.14 -2.89
C LYS A 252 15.72 -11.39 -3.04
N LEU A 253 15.67 -10.23 -3.71
CA LEU A 253 16.84 -9.35 -3.80
C LEU A 253 17.33 -8.90 -2.42
N ILE A 254 16.41 -8.51 -1.52
CA ILE A 254 16.75 -8.16 -0.14
C ILE A 254 17.45 -9.33 0.58
N GLN A 255 16.95 -10.56 0.39
CA GLN A 255 17.57 -11.75 0.96
C GLN A 255 19.00 -11.96 0.43
N ASP A 256 19.16 -11.90 -0.90
CA ASP A 256 20.41 -12.17 -1.58
C ASP A 256 21.47 -11.07 -1.34
N ASN A 257 21.03 -9.82 -1.16
CA ASN A 257 21.87 -8.63 -0.96
C ASN A 257 22.02 -8.23 0.52
N ASN A 258 21.88 -9.17 1.46
CA ASN A 258 22.09 -8.93 2.90
C ASN A 258 21.26 -7.79 3.51
N GLY A 259 20.05 -7.55 3.02
CA GLY A 259 19.12 -6.56 3.54
C GLY A 259 19.02 -5.29 2.71
N TYR A 260 19.65 -5.23 1.55
CA TYR A 260 19.50 -4.15 0.58
C TYR A 260 18.51 -4.55 -0.54
N GLU A 261 17.68 -3.63 -0.97
CA GLU A 261 16.70 -3.89 -2.05
C GLU A 261 17.32 -4.05 -3.42
N ASP A 262 18.52 -3.52 -3.64
CA ASP A 262 19.27 -3.64 -4.90
C ASP A 262 20.76 -3.84 -4.63
N GLU A 263 21.52 -4.22 -5.65
CA GLU A 263 22.96 -4.23 -5.56
C GLU A 263 23.49 -2.79 -5.60
N PRO A 264 24.52 -2.47 -4.78
CA PRO A 264 25.19 -1.17 -4.87
C PRO A 264 25.85 -1.03 -6.24
N ARG A 265 25.28 -0.17 -7.10
CA ARG A 265 25.79 0.03 -8.45
C ARG A 265 26.79 1.18 -8.54
N ASP A 266 26.51 2.29 -7.87
CA ASP A 266 27.37 3.48 -7.80
C ASP A 266 27.10 4.27 -6.51
N GLU A 267 28.05 5.13 -6.10
CA GLU A 267 27.97 5.91 -4.85
C GLU A 267 26.79 6.93 -4.79
N ASP A 268 26.13 7.21 -5.93
CA ASP A 268 25.05 8.19 -6.05
C ASP A 268 23.63 7.57 -6.12
N GLU A 269 23.47 6.25 -6.25
CA GLU A 269 22.18 5.61 -6.20
C GLU A 269 21.75 5.33 -4.75
N SER A 270 20.59 5.85 -4.34
CA SER A 270 20.05 5.61 -3.01
C SER A 270 19.58 4.16 -2.88
N ILE A 271 20.43 3.33 -2.33
CA ILE A 271 20.16 1.93 -2.04
C ILE A 271 19.44 1.87 -0.70
N TYR A 272 18.27 1.26 -0.69
CA TYR A 272 17.48 1.15 0.54
C TYR A 272 17.95 -0.07 1.35
N TYR A 273 18.53 0.20 2.51
CA TYR A 273 18.77 -0.84 3.51
C TYR A 273 17.54 -1.01 4.39
N VAL A 274 16.94 -2.19 4.36
CA VAL A 274 15.71 -2.53 5.12
C VAL A 274 15.98 -3.58 6.21
N GLY A 275 17.24 -4.00 6.36
CA GLY A 275 17.68 -4.92 7.39
C GLY A 275 17.87 -6.35 6.89
N LYS A 276 19.02 -6.93 7.23
CA LYS A 276 19.34 -8.34 6.92
C LYS A 276 18.34 -9.27 7.57
N GLY A 277 17.78 -10.20 6.78
CA GLY A 277 16.81 -11.19 7.23
C GLY A 277 15.41 -10.62 7.51
N ASN A 278 15.16 -9.37 7.11
CA ASN A 278 13.86 -8.71 7.22
C ASN A 278 13.03 -8.83 5.91
N ASP A 279 13.31 -9.86 5.13
CA ASP A 279 12.60 -10.22 3.91
C ASP A 279 11.60 -11.36 4.17
N ALA A 280 10.57 -11.46 3.32
CA ALA A 280 9.51 -12.44 3.47
C ALA A 280 9.99 -13.91 3.37
N TRP A 281 11.04 -14.19 2.58
CA TRP A 281 11.59 -15.53 2.40
C TRP A 281 12.27 -16.02 3.67
N THR A 282 13.17 -15.20 4.22
CA THR A 282 13.88 -15.51 5.47
C THR A 282 12.91 -15.61 6.65
N LEU A 283 11.96 -14.68 6.74
CA LEU A 283 11.00 -14.64 7.85
C LEU A 283 10.04 -15.83 7.83
N ALA A 284 9.61 -16.31 6.66
CA ALA A 284 8.80 -17.52 6.55
C ALA A 284 9.52 -18.75 7.13
N LYS A 285 10.82 -18.90 6.81
CA LYS A 285 11.65 -19.98 7.34
C LYS A 285 11.82 -19.87 8.86
N ILE A 286 12.19 -18.68 9.35
CA ILE A 286 12.34 -18.43 10.80
C ILE A 286 11.01 -18.74 11.53
N HIS A 287 9.88 -18.30 10.98
CA HIS A 287 8.57 -18.57 11.54
C HIS A 287 8.30 -20.07 11.62
N LYS A 288 8.55 -20.82 10.55
CA LYS A 288 8.38 -22.28 10.53
C LYS A 288 9.20 -22.95 11.62
N ASP A 289 10.46 -22.57 11.76
CA ASP A 289 11.38 -23.12 12.75
C ASP A 289 10.98 -22.75 14.19
N SER A 290 10.23 -21.66 14.38
CA SER A 290 9.76 -21.19 15.69
C SER A 290 8.65 -22.03 16.31
N GLY A 291 7.91 -22.81 15.51
CA GLY A 291 6.73 -23.57 15.93
C GLY A 291 5.54 -22.70 16.35
N LYS A 292 5.57 -21.39 16.12
CA LYS A 292 4.45 -20.50 16.42
C LYS A 292 3.25 -20.78 15.49
N ARG A 293 2.05 -20.50 15.97
CA ARG A 293 0.83 -20.63 15.16
C ARG A 293 0.84 -19.66 14.00
N THR A 294 0.74 -20.16 12.78
CA THR A 294 0.63 -19.36 11.56
C THR A 294 -0.76 -18.70 11.47
N PRO A 295 -0.87 -17.41 11.11
CA PRO A 295 -2.13 -16.82 10.64
C PRO A 295 -2.63 -17.55 9.38
N LYS A 296 -3.94 -17.49 9.09
CA LYS A 296 -4.43 -17.90 7.77
C LYS A 296 -3.87 -16.92 6.73
N LEU A 297 -3.36 -17.43 5.63
CA LEU A 297 -2.77 -16.64 4.55
C LEU A 297 -3.55 -16.85 3.25
N LEU A 298 -3.90 -15.75 2.61
CA LEU A 298 -4.39 -15.71 1.24
C LEU A 298 -3.42 -14.88 0.40
N LEU A 299 -2.74 -15.51 -0.54
CA LEU A 299 -2.05 -14.82 -1.62
C LEU A 299 -3.06 -14.54 -2.73
N TRP A 300 -3.03 -13.33 -3.33
CA TRP A 300 -3.95 -13.02 -4.40
C TRP A 300 -3.30 -12.13 -5.46
N SER A 301 -3.66 -12.35 -6.74
CA SER A 301 -3.15 -11.56 -7.86
C SER A 301 -4.01 -11.72 -9.11
N GLY A 302 -3.97 -10.73 -10.00
CA GLY A 302 -4.32 -10.92 -11.38
C GLY A 302 -3.27 -11.75 -12.11
N ARG A 303 -3.66 -12.54 -13.12
CA ARG A 303 -2.69 -13.35 -13.88
C ARG A 303 -1.83 -12.51 -14.83
N GLU A 304 -2.29 -11.33 -15.19
CA GLU A 304 -1.56 -10.34 -16.01
C GLU A 304 -0.76 -9.34 -15.16
N ASP A 305 -0.78 -9.52 -13.83
CA ASP A 305 0.04 -8.73 -12.91
C ASP A 305 1.53 -8.99 -13.15
N MET A 306 2.33 -7.92 -13.20
CA MET A 306 3.78 -8.01 -13.40
C MET A 306 4.48 -8.83 -12.30
N ASN A 307 3.89 -8.96 -11.13
CA ASN A 307 4.44 -9.71 -10.00
C ASN A 307 3.92 -11.15 -9.93
N PHE A 308 3.04 -11.57 -10.86
CA PHE A 308 2.35 -12.86 -10.78
C PHE A 308 3.30 -14.05 -10.65
N GLU A 309 4.32 -14.12 -11.52
CA GLU A 309 5.30 -15.21 -11.51
C GLU A 309 6.06 -15.29 -10.17
N SER A 310 6.43 -14.14 -9.59
CA SER A 310 7.12 -14.11 -8.30
C SER A 310 6.22 -14.53 -7.13
N ILE A 311 4.90 -14.32 -7.25
CA ILE A 311 3.92 -14.78 -6.27
C ILE A 311 3.76 -16.30 -6.36
N GLU A 312 3.70 -16.87 -7.57
CA GLU A 312 3.67 -18.33 -7.77
C GLU A 312 4.94 -19.00 -7.21
N GLU A 313 6.11 -18.40 -7.46
CA GLU A 313 7.37 -18.88 -6.89
C GLU A 313 7.35 -18.86 -5.37
N TYR A 314 6.86 -17.76 -4.78
CA TYR A 314 6.75 -17.64 -3.32
C TYR A 314 5.72 -18.62 -2.73
N SER A 315 4.57 -18.80 -3.38
CA SER A 315 3.59 -19.82 -3.00
C SER A 315 4.22 -21.22 -2.97
N SER A 316 4.94 -21.59 -4.04
CA SER A 316 5.68 -22.86 -4.10
C SER A 316 6.75 -22.99 -3.01
N TYR A 317 7.38 -21.89 -2.63
CA TYR A 317 8.33 -21.86 -1.51
C TYR A 317 7.64 -22.13 -0.17
N LEU A 318 6.50 -21.52 0.11
CA LEU A 318 5.72 -21.75 1.31
C LEU A 318 5.27 -23.21 1.43
N GLU A 319 4.86 -23.82 0.32
CA GLU A 319 4.50 -25.25 0.25
C GLU A 319 5.65 -26.16 0.69
N LYS A 320 6.90 -25.87 0.23
CA LYS A 320 8.10 -26.65 0.64
C LYS A 320 8.33 -26.64 2.15
N PHE A 321 7.91 -25.56 2.83
CA PHE A 321 7.97 -25.45 4.28
C PHE A 321 6.68 -25.90 4.98
N SER A 322 5.70 -26.43 4.23
CA SER A 322 4.37 -26.81 4.76
C SER A 322 3.71 -25.65 5.52
N ILE A 323 3.83 -24.44 4.99
CA ILE A 323 3.09 -23.27 5.45
C ILE A 323 1.80 -23.21 4.64
N GLU A 324 0.69 -23.56 5.29
CA GLU A 324 -0.62 -23.58 4.66
C GLU A 324 -1.05 -22.19 4.23
N HIS A 325 -1.55 -22.05 2.99
CA HIS A 325 -2.07 -20.83 2.43
C HIS A 325 -3.01 -21.11 1.26
N ASP A 326 -3.89 -20.18 0.97
CA ASP A 326 -4.69 -20.14 -0.26
C ASP A 326 -4.03 -19.25 -1.28
N PHE A 327 -4.25 -19.53 -2.59
CA PHE A 327 -3.84 -18.67 -3.67
C PHE A 327 -5.01 -18.39 -4.62
N LEU A 328 -5.40 -17.12 -4.72
CA LEU A 328 -6.46 -16.63 -5.57
C LEU A 328 -5.89 -15.88 -6.76
N ALA A 329 -5.90 -16.50 -7.93
CA ALA A 329 -5.49 -15.91 -9.20
C ALA A 329 -6.71 -15.67 -10.11
N ILE A 330 -6.82 -14.49 -10.71
CA ILE A 330 -7.96 -14.10 -11.58
C ILE A 330 -7.44 -13.61 -12.91
N ASP A 331 -8.03 -14.14 -14.00
CA ASP A 331 -7.71 -13.75 -15.37
C ASP A 331 -8.19 -12.32 -15.69
N GLY A 332 -7.50 -11.63 -16.58
CA GLY A 332 -7.86 -10.31 -17.10
C GLY A 332 -7.67 -9.18 -16.10
N ILE A 333 -6.76 -9.35 -15.13
CA ILE A 333 -6.40 -8.33 -14.16
C ILE A 333 -4.88 -8.15 -14.17
N ASP A 334 -4.43 -6.95 -14.46
CA ASP A 334 -3.05 -6.51 -14.31
C ASP A 334 -2.76 -6.04 -12.86
N HIS A 335 -1.69 -5.29 -12.64
CA HIS A 335 -1.30 -4.80 -11.31
C HIS A 335 -2.24 -3.69 -10.79
N ASN A 336 -3.52 -4.02 -10.59
CA ASN A 336 -4.57 -3.10 -10.20
C ASN A 336 -5.46 -3.67 -9.07
N PRO A 337 -5.30 -3.23 -7.81
CA PRO A 337 -6.08 -3.73 -6.69
C PRO A 337 -7.56 -3.38 -6.81
N PHE A 338 -7.90 -2.24 -7.40
CA PHE A 338 -9.30 -1.80 -7.52
C PHE A 338 -10.08 -2.70 -8.48
N LEU A 339 -9.47 -3.06 -9.62
CA LEU A 339 -10.07 -4.01 -10.56
C LEU A 339 -10.19 -5.40 -9.94
N PHE A 340 -9.24 -5.81 -9.10
CA PHE A 340 -9.32 -7.06 -8.36
C PHE A 340 -10.49 -7.05 -7.37
N TYR A 341 -10.67 -5.96 -6.64
CA TYR A 341 -11.80 -5.80 -5.71
C TYR A 341 -13.15 -5.80 -6.43
N GLU A 342 -13.27 -5.20 -7.62
CA GLU A 342 -14.48 -5.27 -8.43
C GLU A 342 -14.88 -6.71 -8.76
N LYS A 343 -13.89 -7.58 -9.02
CA LYS A 343 -14.15 -8.97 -9.44
C LYS A 343 -14.21 -9.96 -8.27
N ALA A 344 -13.47 -9.73 -7.22
CA ALA A 344 -13.29 -10.69 -6.11
C ALA A 344 -13.25 -10.06 -4.71
N GLY A 345 -13.58 -8.78 -4.55
CA GLY A 345 -13.50 -8.09 -3.26
C GLY A 345 -14.33 -8.73 -2.16
N GLU A 346 -15.53 -9.24 -2.48
CA GLU A 346 -16.34 -10.00 -1.51
C GLU A 346 -15.57 -11.19 -0.93
N ARG A 347 -14.80 -11.93 -1.75
CA ARG A 347 -14.02 -13.07 -1.30
C ARG A 347 -12.89 -12.65 -0.34
N LEU A 348 -12.23 -11.51 -0.61
CA LEU A 348 -11.21 -10.95 0.29
C LEU A 348 -11.83 -10.54 1.63
N ILE A 349 -12.98 -9.86 1.60
CA ILE A 349 -13.69 -9.42 2.80
C ILE A 349 -14.15 -10.63 3.63
N ARG A 350 -14.72 -11.67 3.00
CA ARG A 350 -15.14 -12.92 3.68
C ARG A 350 -13.97 -13.66 4.29
N PHE A 351 -12.81 -13.70 3.61
CA PHE A 351 -11.62 -14.36 4.12
C PHE A 351 -11.23 -13.83 5.51
N HIS A 352 -11.37 -12.53 5.75
CA HIS A 352 -11.07 -11.96 7.07
C HIS A 352 -12.07 -12.33 8.17
N GLN A 353 -13.16 -13.03 7.83
CA GLN A 353 -14.17 -13.52 8.80
C GLN A 353 -14.04 -15.00 9.13
N GLU A 354 -13.23 -15.74 8.40
CA GLU A 354 -13.01 -17.19 8.54
C GLU A 354 -12.05 -17.51 9.70
N ASN A 355 -12.42 -17.22 10.95
CA ASN A 355 -11.57 -17.54 12.12
C ASN A 355 -12.28 -18.47 13.11
#